data_4772a3753e229285f21c7f21562509a9
#
_entry.id   4772a3753e229285f21c7f21562509a9
#
_cell.length_a   1.000
_cell.length_b   1.000
_cell.length_c   1.000
_cell.angle_alpha   90.00
_cell.angle_beta   90.00
_cell.angle_gamma   90.00
#
_symmetry.space_group_name_H-M   'P 1'
#
loop_
_entity.id
_entity.type
_entity.pdbx_description
1 polymer ?
#
loop_
_entity_poly.entity_id
_entity_poly.type
_entity_poly.pdbx_seq_one_letter_code
_entity_poly.pdbx_strand_id
1 'polypeptide(L)'
;MLTDREVLSTINMLRSEHLDVRTVTMGINLFDCASSDFDTFAYKVRSKIFRYAEKLVETCDLVGDRYGIPVVNKRISVSPIGTVGASFSRDEMVAACRVLDESAKEVGVDFIGGFGALVEKGMTPGEKNLIDALPEALAVTDRICSSINVGSTKAGINMDAVRLMGQRILDVAEATRDRDAIGCAKLVVFCNIPQDVPFMAGAYLGVGEPDVVIDVGVSGPGVVKKALDRAFKAKGEFLTITDAAEVIKHTAYKVTRVGE
;
A
#
# COMPACT_ATOMS: atom_id res chain seq x y z
N MET A 1 -3.04 11.02 -28.61
CA MET A 1 -4.17 10.34 -29.27
C MET A 1 -3.81 8.87 -29.38
N LEU A 2 -4.66 7.97 -28.85
CA LEU A 2 -4.41 6.51 -28.93
C LEU A 2 -4.57 6.04 -30.37
N THR A 3 -3.66 5.21 -30.84
CA THR A 3 -3.75 4.58 -32.17
C THR A 3 -4.55 3.28 -32.09
N ASP A 4 -5.18 2.87 -33.21
CA ASP A 4 -5.92 1.59 -33.29
C ASP A 4 -5.07 0.39 -32.87
N ARG A 5 -3.76 0.44 -33.16
CA ARG A 5 -2.80 -0.61 -32.76
C ARG A 5 -2.59 -0.67 -31.25
N GLU A 6 -2.58 0.46 -30.57
CA GLU A 6 -2.48 0.53 -29.11
C GLU A 6 -3.76 0.00 -28.44
N VAL A 7 -4.92 0.36 -28.97
CA VAL A 7 -6.23 -0.14 -28.52
C VAL A 7 -6.29 -1.67 -28.64
N LEU A 8 -5.96 -2.22 -29.82
CA LEU A 8 -5.94 -3.66 -30.03
C LEU A 8 -4.92 -4.38 -29.13
N SER A 9 -3.75 -3.77 -28.91
CA SER A 9 -2.73 -4.31 -27.98
C SER A 9 -3.26 -4.38 -26.54
N THR A 10 -3.95 -3.34 -26.08
CA THR A 10 -4.56 -3.30 -24.74
C THR A 10 -5.66 -4.35 -24.58
N ILE A 11 -6.55 -4.48 -25.56
CA ILE A 11 -7.59 -5.53 -25.56
C ILE A 11 -6.97 -6.93 -25.47
N ASN A 12 -5.89 -7.18 -26.21
CA ASN A 12 -5.19 -8.47 -26.15
C ASN A 12 -4.55 -8.73 -24.78
N MET A 13 -3.93 -7.69 -24.17
CA MET A 13 -3.36 -7.80 -22.80
C MET A 13 -4.44 -8.14 -21.77
N LEU A 14 -5.61 -7.50 -21.85
CA LEU A 14 -6.74 -7.78 -20.96
C LEU A 14 -7.31 -9.19 -21.14
N ARG A 15 -7.68 -9.56 -22.37
CA ARG A 15 -8.37 -10.82 -22.65
C ARG A 15 -7.48 -12.06 -22.57
N SER A 16 -6.24 -11.95 -23.03
CA SER A 16 -5.36 -13.12 -23.23
C SER A 16 -4.18 -13.18 -22.28
N GLU A 17 -3.77 -12.04 -21.70
CA GLU A 17 -2.54 -11.93 -20.91
C GLU A 17 -2.78 -11.58 -19.45
N HIS A 18 -4.06 -11.52 -19.02
CA HIS A 18 -4.49 -11.28 -17.65
C HIS A 18 -3.94 -9.97 -17.03
N LEU A 19 -3.98 -8.90 -17.84
CA LEU A 19 -3.73 -7.56 -17.33
C LEU A 19 -4.90 -7.11 -16.45
N ASP A 20 -4.62 -6.65 -15.25
CA ASP A 20 -5.59 -6.00 -14.38
C ASP A 20 -5.01 -4.72 -13.75
N VAL A 21 -5.89 -3.82 -13.30
CA VAL A 21 -5.52 -2.75 -12.37
C VAL A 21 -5.60 -3.34 -10.98
N ARG A 22 -4.43 -3.69 -10.44
CA ARG A 22 -4.33 -4.40 -9.17
C ARG A 22 -4.82 -3.58 -8.01
N THR A 23 -4.56 -2.27 -8.04
CA THR A 23 -5.00 -1.35 -7.00
C THR A 23 -5.09 0.08 -7.54
N VAL A 24 -6.09 0.80 -7.05
CA VAL A 24 -6.09 2.26 -7.02
C VAL A 24 -5.96 2.67 -5.56
N THR A 25 -4.91 3.41 -5.24
CA THR A 25 -4.63 3.87 -3.88
C THR A 25 -4.70 5.38 -3.82
N MET A 26 -5.54 5.91 -2.94
CA MET A 26 -5.55 7.33 -2.62
C MET A 26 -4.61 7.59 -1.44
N GLY A 27 -3.53 8.32 -1.67
CA GLY A 27 -2.65 8.84 -0.62
C GLY A 27 -3.26 10.09 -0.01
N ILE A 28 -3.37 10.17 1.32
CA ILE A 28 -3.91 11.32 2.05
C ILE A 28 -2.93 11.71 3.15
N ASN A 29 -2.41 12.94 3.07
CA ASN A 29 -1.55 13.51 4.09
C ASN A 29 -2.37 13.80 5.36
N LEU A 30 -1.86 13.41 6.53
CA LEU A 30 -2.53 13.62 7.81
C LEU A 30 -1.72 14.53 8.78
N PHE A 31 -0.64 15.17 8.32
CA PHE A 31 0.16 16.01 9.22
C PHE A 31 -0.60 17.21 9.77
N ASP A 32 -1.55 17.78 9.02
CA ASP A 32 -2.46 18.84 9.47
C ASP A 32 -3.53 18.35 10.48
N CYS A 33 -3.69 17.04 10.61
CA CYS A 33 -4.57 16.43 11.60
C CYS A 33 -3.88 16.23 12.96
N ALA A 34 -2.55 16.39 13.04
CA ALA A 34 -1.82 16.20 14.28
C ALA A 34 -2.38 17.06 15.43
N SER A 35 -2.51 16.46 16.59
CA SER A 35 -3.01 17.09 17.81
C SER A 35 -2.52 16.31 19.03
N SER A 36 -2.31 16.99 20.15
CA SER A 36 -2.09 16.35 21.45
C SER A 36 -3.40 15.88 22.10
N ASP A 37 -4.55 16.40 21.64
CA ASP A 37 -5.87 15.97 22.03
C ASP A 37 -6.37 14.91 21.06
N PHE A 38 -6.62 13.72 21.58
CA PHE A 38 -7.00 12.56 20.76
C PHE A 38 -8.34 12.76 20.02
N ASP A 39 -9.34 13.37 20.68
CA ASP A 39 -10.67 13.57 20.08
C ASP A 39 -10.59 14.55 18.91
N THR A 40 -9.80 15.60 19.03
CA THR A 40 -9.52 16.53 17.93
C THR A 40 -8.79 15.84 16.77
N PHE A 41 -7.80 15.01 17.04
CA PHE A 41 -7.12 14.20 16.03
C PHE A 41 -8.10 13.27 15.32
N ALA A 42 -8.87 12.48 16.07
CA ALA A 42 -9.84 11.52 15.52
C ALA A 42 -10.87 12.19 14.60
N TYR A 43 -11.43 13.33 15.05
CA TYR A 43 -12.37 14.12 14.26
C TYR A 43 -11.76 14.62 12.94
N LYS A 44 -10.55 15.20 13.00
CA LYS A 44 -9.85 15.72 11.80
C LYS A 44 -9.54 14.61 10.81
N VAL A 45 -8.99 13.47 11.28
CA VAL A 45 -8.66 12.31 10.44
C VAL A 45 -9.89 11.77 9.73
N ARG A 46 -10.97 11.49 10.48
CA ARG A 46 -12.22 11.00 9.92
C ARG A 46 -12.81 11.96 8.89
N SER A 47 -12.88 13.25 9.23
CA SER A 47 -13.41 14.29 8.35
C SER A 47 -12.57 14.43 7.07
N LYS A 48 -11.23 14.35 7.16
CA LYS A 48 -10.34 14.47 6.01
C LYS A 48 -10.45 13.26 5.10
N ILE A 49 -10.42 12.04 5.64
CA ILE A 49 -10.59 10.80 4.86
C ILE A 49 -11.94 10.81 4.15
N PHE A 50 -13.02 11.09 4.85
CA PHE A 50 -14.35 11.14 4.24
C PHE A 50 -14.41 12.15 3.11
N ARG A 51 -13.96 13.39 3.35
CA ARG A 51 -13.99 14.48 2.36
C ARG A 51 -13.33 14.10 1.03
N TYR A 52 -12.20 13.39 1.06
CA TYR A 52 -11.46 13.07 -0.17
C TYR A 52 -11.84 11.72 -0.76
N ALA A 53 -12.15 10.73 0.06
CA ALA A 53 -12.32 9.35 -0.39
C ALA A 53 -13.78 8.88 -0.51
N GLU A 54 -14.79 9.71 -0.17
CA GLU A 54 -16.22 9.31 -0.22
C GLU A 54 -16.65 8.77 -1.59
N LYS A 55 -16.05 9.26 -2.68
CA LYS A 55 -16.37 8.86 -4.05
C LYS A 55 -15.34 7.94 -4.71
N LEU A 56 -14.30 7.54 -3.98
CA LEU A 56 -13.20 6.77 -4.55
C LEU A 56 -13.68 5.43 -5.12
N VAL A 57 -14.44 4.68 -4.35
CA VAL A 57 -14.93 3.34 -4.75
C VAL A 57 -15.85 3.44 -5.96
N GLU A 58 -16.88 4.29 -5.88
CA GLU A 58 -17.82 4.52 -6.98
C GLU A 58 -17.12 4.95 -8.27
N THR A 59 -16.14 5.86 -8.17
CA THR A 59 -15.38 6.33 -9.33
C THR A 59 -14.53 5.22 -9.93
N CYS A 60 -13.88 4.41 -9.10
CA CYS A 60 -13.09 3.26 -9.58
C CYS A 60 -13.96 2.23 -10.30
N ASP A 61 -15.14 1.92 -9.78
CA ASP A 61 -16.08 0.99 -10.39
C ASP A 61 -16.60 1.53 -11.73
N LEU A 62 -16.99 2.81 -11.78
CA LEU A 62 -17.42 3.49 -13.01
C LEU A 62 -16.32 3.47 -14.11
N VAL A 63 -15.08 3.74 -13.73
CA VAL A 63 -13.93 3.70 -14.67
C VAL A 63 -13.67 2.27 -15.11
N GLY A 64 -13.70 1.30 -14.19
CA GLY A 64 -13.54 -0.12 -14.49
C GLY A 64 -14.58 -0.61 -15.52
N ASP A 65 -15.84 -0.28 -15.29
CA ASP A 65 -16.95 -0.63 -16.18
C ASP A 65 -16.83 0.04 -17.57
N ARG A 66 -16.47 1.33 -17.58
CA ARG A 66 -16.32 2.11 -18.81
C ARG A 66 -15.24 1.57 -19.73
N TYR A 67 -14.11 1.13 -19.17
CA TYR A 67 -12.97 0.64 -19.94
C TYR A 67 -12.87 -0.89 -20.02
N GLY A 68 -13.73 -1.61 -19.30
CA GLY A 68 -13.71 -3.07 -19.20
C GLY A 68 -12.45 -3.60 -18.51
N ILE A 69 -11.85 -2.81 -17.61
CA ILE A 69 -10.63 -3.16 -16.88
C ILE A 69 -10.98 -3.26 -15.38
N PRO A 70 -10.95 -4.45 -14.78
CA PRO A 70 -11.29 -4.58 -13.37
C PRO A 70 -10.28 -3.88 -12.47
N VAL A 71 -10.76 -3.06 -11.54
CA VAL A 71 -9.96 -2.53 -10.42
C VAL A 71 -10.14 -3.48 -9.24
N VAL A 72 -9.11 -4.28 -8.95
CA VAL A 72 -9.22 -5.39 -7.98
C VAL A 72 -9.32 -4.88 -6.55
N ASN A 73 -8.52 -3.85 -6.17
CA ASN A 73 -8.55 -3.27 -4.83
C ASN A 73 -8.59 -1.74 -4.89
N LYS A 74 -9.41 -1.14 -4.03
CA LYS A 74 -9.46 0.30 -3.77
C LYS A 74 -8.89 0.52 -2.38
N ARG A 75 -7.89 1.37 -2.24
CA ARG A 75 -7.12 1.54 -1.01
C ARG A 75 -6.94 3.00 -0.64
N ILE A 76 -6.69 3.22 0.64
CA ILE A 76 -6.17 4.48 1.16
C ILE A 76 -4.80 4.23 1.75
N SER A 77 -3.89 5.18 1.60
CA SER A 77 -2.62 5.22 2.31
C SER A 77 -2.47 6.58 2.98
N VAL A 78 -2.15 6.59 4.27
CA VAL A 78 -2.03 7.84 5.03
C VAL A 78 -0.58 8.07 5.48
N SER A 79 -0.30 9.28 5.95
CA SER A 79 0.98 9.60 6.59
C SER A 79 1.25 8.67 7.78
N PRO A 80 2.52 8.34 8.08
CA PRO A 80 2.86 7.41 9.16
C PRO A 80 2.27 7.84 10.49
N ILE A 81 1.38 7.06 11.06
CA ILE A 81 0.69 7.38 12.32
C ILE A 81 1.67 7.47 13.50
N GLY A 82 2.75 6.70 13.50
CA GLY A 82 3.81 6.84 14.49
C GLY A 82 4.43 8.24 14.56
N THR A 83 4.38 9.00 13.44
CA THR A 83 4.85 10.39 13.37
C THR A 83 3.72 11.37 13.66
N VAL A 84 2.54 11.19 13.06
CA VAL A 84 1.38 12.10 13.23
C VAL A 84 0.87 12.06 14.67
N GLY A 85 0.81 10.88 15.29
CA GLY A 85 0.41 10.66 16.67
C GLY A 85 1.58 10.49 17.64
N ALA A 86 2.69 11.21 17.45
CA ALA A 86 3.92 11.03 18.21
C ALA A 86 3.75 11.25 19.74
N SER A 87 2.72 11.97 20.16
CA SER A 87 2.38 12.20 21.57
C SER A 87 1.46 11.14 22.19
N PHE A 88 0.93 10.22 21.41
CA PHE A 88 -0.07 9.27 21.86
C PHE A 88 0.53 8.14 22.69
N SER A 89 -0.22 7.78 23.75
CA SER A 89 0.00 6.56 24.51
C SER A 89 -0.28 5.31 23.67
N ARG A 90 0.11 4.13 24.17
CA ARG A 90 -0.20 2.85 23.52
C ARG A 90 -1.70 2.67 23.26
N ASP A 91 -2.55 3.00 24.24
CA ASP A 91 -4.00 2.80 24.15
C ASP A 91 -4.63 3.79 23.16
N GLU A 92 -4.14 5.02 23.10
CA GLU A 92 -4.53 6.00 22.07
C GLU A 92 -4.07 5.56 20.67
N MET A 93 -2.92 4.86 20.51
CA MET A 93 -2.53 4.25 19.24
C MET A 93 -3.50 3.14 18.81
N VAL A 94 -3.99 2.30 19.73
CA VAL A 94 -5.04 1.32 19.42
C VAL A 94 -6.32 2.04 18.99
N ALA A 95 -6.70 3.10 19.70
CA ALA A 95 -7.87 3.91 19.33
C ALA A 95 -7.70 4.59 17.97
N ALA A 96 -6.52 5.14 17.65
CA ALA A 96 -6.22 5.71 16.33
C ALA A 96 -6.36 4.67 15.21
N CYS A 97 -5.91 3.43 15.46
CA CYS A 97 -6.10 2.32 14.53
C CYS A 97 -7.59 2.04 14.26
N ARG A 98 -8.44 2.07 15.30
CA ARG A 98 -9.90 1.92 15.14
C ARG A 98 -10.52 3.06 14.34
N VAL A 99 -10.11 4.31 14.58
CA VAL A 99 -10.58 5.48 13.80
C VAL A 99 -10.29 5.31 12.31
N LEU A 100 -9.09 4.84 11.97
CA LEU A 100 -8.74 4.57 10.57
C LEU A 100 -9.56 3.42 9.97
N ASP A 101 -9.78 2.33 10.72
CA ASP A 101 -10.56 1.17 10.28
C ASP A 101 -12.03 1.53 10.04
N GLU A 102 -12.63 2.30 10.95
CA GLU A 102 -13.98 2.81 10.82
C GLU A 102 -14.11 3.76 9.62
N SER A 103 -13.14 4.67 9.45
CA SER A 103 -13.10 5.55 8.28
C SER A 103 -12.99 4.77 6.97
N ALA A 104 -12.17 3.73 6.92
CA ALA A 104 -12.07 2.86 5.75
C ALA A 104 -13.38 2.10 5.46
N LYS A 105 -14.09 1.66 6.50
CA LYS A 105 -15.40 1.02 6.38
C LYS A 105 -16.46 2.00 5.87
N GLU A 106 -16.43 3.24 6.37
CA GLU A 106 -17.39 4.29 5.99
C GLU A 106 -17.27 4.67 4.51
N VAL A 107 -16.05 4.82 3.99
CA VAL A 107 -15.82 5.14 2.57
C VAL A 107 -15.78 3.90 1.66
N GLY A 108 -15.86 2.69 2.22
CA GLY A 108 -16.02 1.44 1.48
C GLY A 108 -14.73 0.86 0.87
N VAL A 109 -13.54 1.41 1.17
CA VAL A 109 -12.27 0.90 0.62
C VAL A 109 -11.89 -0.46 1.21
N ASP A 110 -11.15 -1.27 0.46
CA ASP A 110 -10.74 -2.61 0.88
C ASP A 110 -9.71 -2.58 2.01
N PHE A 111 -8.72 -1.68 1.91
CA PHE A 111 -7.62 -1.56 2.87
C PHE A 111 -7.24 -0.11 3.10
N ILE A 112 -6.67 0.15 4.28
CA ILE A 112 -6.00 1.41 4.62
C ILE A 112 -4.63 1.13 5.22
N GLY A 113 -3.59 1.72 4.61
CA GLY A 113 -2.20 1.69 5.07
C GLY A 113 -1.81 2.99 5.77
N GLY A 114 -0.60 2.97 6.37
CA GLY A 114 -0.07 4.13 7.08
C GLY A 114 -0.13 4.01 8.60
N PHE A 115 -0.80 3.00 9.17
CA PHE A 115 -0.65 2.66 10.58
C PHE A 115 0.73 2.03 10.79
N GLY A 116 1.76 2.86 10.84
CA GLY A 116 3.15 2.41 10.83
C GLY A 116 4.13 3.40 11.42
N ALA A 117 5.40 2.97 11.51
CA ALA A 117 6.50 3.73 12.08
C ALA A 117 7.78 3.61 11.23
N LEU A 118 8.62 4.66 11.25
CA LEU A 118 9.85 4.80 10.50
C LEU A 118 11.04 4.80 11.45
N VAL A 119 11.48 3.61 11.85
CA VAL A 119 12.42 3.43 12.96
C VAL A 119 13.86 3.12 12.53
N GLU A 120 14.18 3.31 11.26
CA GLU A 120 15.53 3.06 10.73
C GLU A 120 16.61 3.97 11.34
N LYS A 121 16.26 5.18 11.79
CA LYS A 121 17.18 6.15 12.40
C LYS A 121 17.23 6.08 13.93
N GLY A 122 16.39 5.28 14.52
CA GLY A 122 16.08 5.23 15.94
C GLY A 122 14.59 5.27 16.16
N MET A 123 14.15 5.06 17.37
CA MET A 123 12.74 4.92 17.72
C MET A 123 12.33 6.00 18.71
N THR A 124 11.33 6.79 18.35
CA THR A 124 10.71 7.75 19.26
C THR A 124 9.75 7.05 20.23
N PRO A 125 9.38 7.68 21.37
CA PRO A 125 8.39 7.11 22.28
C PRO A 125 7.05 6.80 21.61
N GLY A 126 6.55 7.68 20.72
CA GLY A 126 5.29 7.46 19.98
C GLY A 126 5.36 6.28 19.02
N GLU A 127 6.48 6.14 18.28
CA GLU A 127 6.70 4.99 17.40
C GLU A 127 6.79 3.68 18.20
N LYS A 128 7.43 3.72 19.38
CA LYS A 128 7.45 2.57 20.29
C LYS A 128 6.05 2.21 20.77
N ASN A 129 5.24 3.19 21.18
CA ASN A 129 3.86 2.98 21.58
C ASN A 129 3.02 2.36 20.47
N LEU A 130 3.20 2.80 19.21
CA LEU A 130 2.53 2.20 18.06
C LEU A 130 2.96 0.74 17.88
N ILE A 131 4.26 0.44 17.94
CA ILE A 131 4.77 -0.94 17.80
C ILE A 131 4.25 -1.83 18.95
N ASP A 132 4.19 -1.32 20.17
CA ASP A 132 3.64 -2.04 21.31
C ASP A 132 2.11 -2.23 21.21
N ALA A 133 1.41 -1.38 20.45
CA ALA A 133 -0.02 -1.49 20.19
C ALA A 133 -0.38 -2.51 19.11
N LEU A 134 0.55 -2.90 18.21
CA LEU A 134 0.29 -3.73 17.04
C LEU A 134 -0.53 -5.01 17.32
N PRO A 135 -0.23 -5.82 18.35
CA PRO A 135 -0.96 -7.06 18.57
C PRO A 135 -2.46 -6.82 18.80
N GLU A 136 -2.80 -5.86 19.64
CA GLU A 136 -4.19 -5.51 19.94
C GLU A 136 -4.82 -4.77 18.75
N ALA A 137 -4.16 -3.77 18.20
CA ALA A 137 -4.66 -2.97 17.09
C ALA A 137 -5.05 -3.83 15.87
N LEU A 138 -4.20 -4.79 15.47
CA LEU A 138 -4.46 -5.68 14.34
C LEU A 138 -5.48 -6.79 14.66
N ALA A 139 -5.67 -7.14 15.94
CA ALA A 139 -6.69 -8.08 16.36
C ALA A 139 -8.10 -7.48 16.30
N VAL A 140 -8.24 -6.18 16.63
CA VAL A 140 -9.55 -5.49 16.74
C VAL A 140 -9.99 -4.76 15.50
N THR A 141 -9.19 -4.75 14.43
CA THR A 141 -9.47 -4.07 13.15
C THR A 141 -9.48 -5.05 11.99
N ASP A 142 -10.17 -4.68 10.90
CA ASP A 142 -10.33 -5.57 9.73
C ASP A 142 -9.55 -5.08 8.51
N ARG A 143 -9.62 -3.77 8.19
CA ARG A 143 -9.09 -3.18 6.94
C ARG A 143 -7.71 -2.55 7.09
N ILE A 144 -7.18 -2.48 8.30
CA ILE A 144 -5.86 -1.89 8.55
C ILE A 144 -4.75 -2.79 8.04
N CYS A 145 -3.81 -2.18 7.31
CA CYS A 145 -2.53 -2.77 7.00
C CYS A 145 -1.42 -1.90 7.62
N SER A 146 -0.52 -2.54 8.34
CA SER A 146 0.56 -1.88 9.08
C SER A 146 1.92 -2.15 8.47
N SER A 147 2.84 -1.20 8.63
CA SER A 147 4.23 -1.39 8.22
C SER A 147 5.19 -0.71 9.18
N ILE A 148 6.33 -1.37 9.42
CA ILE A 148 7.42 -0.83 10.19
C ILE A 148 8.67 -0.83 9.32
N ASN A 149 9.22 0.36 9.03
CA ASN A 149 10.46 0.48 8.28
C ASN A 149 11.66 0.46 9.22
N VAL A 150 12.44 -0.62 9.17
CA VAL A 150 13.55 -0.86 10.10
C VAL A 150 14.93 -0.55 9.50
N GLY A 151 14.99 -0.18 8.24
CA GLY A 151 16.25 0.09 7.55
C GLY A 151 16.09 0.94 6.31
N SER A 152 17.17 1.65 5.95
CA SER A 152 17.29 2.37 4.69
C SER A 152 18.75 2.41 4.24
N THR A 153 18.97 2.62 2.93
CA THR A 153 20.34 2.82 2.39
C THR A 153 21.04 4.01 3.03
N LYS A 154 20.30 5.00 3.52
CA LYS A 154 20.83 6.20 4.16
C LYS A 154 21.19 6.00 5.63
N ALA A 155 20.35 5.29 6.38
CA ALA A 155 20.49 5.13 7.83
C ALA A 155 21.08 3.77 8.25
N GLY A 156 21.15 2.79 7.35
CA GLY A 156 21.47 1.40 7.70
C GLY A 156 20.26 0.66 8.26
N ILE A 157 20.52 -0.43 8.99
CA ILE A 157 19.48 -1.29 9.58
C ILE A 157 19.49 -1.11 11.10
N ASN A 158 18.34 -0.83 11.68
CA ASN A 158 18.12 -0.77 13.12
C ASN A 158 17.89 -2.20 13.66
N MET A 159 18.96 -2.84 14.15
CA MET A 159 18.91 -4.22 14.63
C MET A 159 18.04 -4.39 15.89
N ASP A 160 17.94 -3.37 16.74
CA ASP A 160 17.03 -3.40 17.89
C ASP A 160 15.57 -3.40 17.45
N ALA A 161 15.23 -2.62 16.44
CA ALA A 161 13.90 -2.65 15.84
C ALA A 161 13.62 -4.00 15.16
N VAL A 162 14.59 -4.60 14.45
CA VAL A 162 14.44 -5.93 13.86
C VAL A 162 14.13 -6.98 14.92
N ARG A 163 14.89 -6.99 16.02
CA ARG A 163 14.66 -7.92 17.13
C ARG A 163 13.28 -7.71 17.77
N LEU A 164 12.90 -6.45 18.02
CA LEU A 164 11.59 -6.10 18.57
C LEU A 164 10.45 -6.55 17.66
N MET A 165 10.57 -6.32 16.34
CA MET A 165 9.56 -6.73 15.38
C MET A 165 9.43 -8.26 15.28
N GLY A 166 10.52 -8.99 15.41
CA GLY A 166 10.45 -10.46 15.51
C GLY A 166 9.54 -10.92 16.65
N GLN A 167 9.66 -10.31 17.83
CA GLN A 167 8.77 -10.60 18.96
C GLN A 167 7.33 -10.14 18.69
N ARG A 168 7.14 -8.92 18.14
CA ARG A 168 5.80 -8.39 17.86
C ARG A 168 5.04 -9.21 16.82
N ILE A 169 5.72 -9.80 15.82
CA ILE A 169 5.09 -10.73 14.87
C ILE A 169 4.52 -11.95 15.60
N LEU A 170 5.26 -12.53 16.55
CA LEU A 170 4.76 -13.65 17.36
C LEU A 170 3.57 -13.24 18.22
N ASP A 171 3.63 -12.06 18.85
CA ASP A 171 2.54 -11.53 19.66
C ASP A 171 1.28 -11.26 18.81
N VAL A 172 1.43 -10.75 17.58
CA VAL A 172 0.33 -10.56 16.62
C VAL A 172 -0.27 -11.91 16.20
N ALA A 173 0.57 -12.91 15.93
CA ALA A 173 0.10 -14.26 15.60
C ALA A 173 -0.75 -14.84 16.74
N GLU A 174 -0.29 -14.73 17.97
CA GLU A 174 -1.03 -15.20 19.17
C GLU A 174 -2.33 -14.42 19.37
N ALA A 175 -2.29 -13.07 19.26
CA ALA A 175 -3.47 -12.23 19.42
C ALA A 175 -4.56 -12.47 18.37
N THR A 176 -4.21 -13.06 17.22
CA THR A 176 -5.14 -13.34 16.12
C THR A 176 -5.25 -14.83 15.77
N ARG A 177 -4.79 -15.73 16.65
CA ARG A 177 -4.75 -17.18 16.41
C ARG A 177 -6.12 -17.78 16.07
N ASP A 178 -7.17 -17.28 16.71
CA ASP A 178 -8.55 -17.75 16.49
C ASP A 178 -9.12 -17.31 15.10
N ARG A 179 -8.37 -16.50 14.37
CA ARG A 179 -8.62 -16.01 13.01
C ARG A 179 -7.48 -16.39 12.06
N ASP A 180 -6.91 -17.57 12.22
CA ASP A 180 -5.80 -18.09 11.39
C ASP A 180 -4.56 -17.18 11.36
N ALA A 181 -4.29 -16.46 12.45
CA ALA A 181 -3.20 -15.49 12.60
C ALA A 181 -3.22 -14.40 11.50
N ILE A 182 -4.41 -13.98 11.04
CA ILE A 182 -4.59 -13.01 9.95
C ILE A 182 -3.89 -11.67 10.23
N GLY A 183 -3.66 -11.32 11.48
CA GLY A 183 -2.92 -10.11 11.83
C GLY A 183 -1.51 -10.08 11.22
N CYS A 184 -0.85 -11.24 11.09
CA CYS A 184 0.46 -11.32 10.45
C CYS A 184 0.41 -11.01 8.94
N ALA A 185 -0.70 -11.33 8.25
CA ALA A 185 -0.89 -10.97 6.85
C ALA A 185 -1.14 -9.46 6.64
N LYS A 186 -1.49 -8.74 7.72
CA LYS A 186 -1.71 -7.28 7.71
C LYS A 186 -0.49 -6.49 8.19
N LEU A 187 0.62 -7.13 8.53
CA LEU A 187 1.83 -6.50 9.05
C LEU A 187 3.02 -6.79 8.15
N VAL A 188 3.73 -5.74 7.74
CA VAL A 188 4.96 -5.84 6.96
C VAL A 188 6.11 -5.15 7.68
N VAL A 189 7.28 -5.77 7.69
CA VAL A 189 8.54 -5.14 8.10
C VAL A 189 9.33 -4.81 6.86
N PHE A 190 9.56 -3.52 6.62
CA PHE A 190 10.25 -3.02 5.45
C PHE A 190 11.70 -2.64 5.74
N CYS A 191 12.52 -2.74 4.69
CA CYS A 191 13.79 -2.07 4.59
C CYS A 191 13.81 -1.31 3.27
N ASN A 192 14.12 -0.01 3.34
CA ASN A 192 14.24 0.86 2.17
C ASN A 192 12.93 1.02 1.37
N ILE A 193 11.80 1.16 2.07
CA ILE A 193 10.50 1.36 1.44
C ILE A 193 10.47 2.70 0.67
N PRO A 194 9.96 2.73 -0.58
CA PRO A 194 9.69 3.98 -1.29
C PRO A 194 8.61 4.79 -0.57
N GLN A 195 8.78 6.11 -0.55
CA GLN A 195 7.85 7.03 0.12
C GLN A 195 6.76 7.56 -0.81
N ASP A 196 6.99 7.51 -2.10
CA ASP A 196 6.20 8.12 -3.17
C ASP A 196 5.26 7.12 -3.88
N VAL A 197 5.30 5.84 -3.52
CA VAL A 197 4.52 4.79 -4.20
C VAL A 197 3.76 3.94 -3.19
N PRO A 198 2.60 4.36 -2.68
CA PRO A 198 1.79 3.61 -1.73
C PRO A 198 1.05 2.43 -2.41
N PHE A 199 1.77 1.63 -3.16
CA PHE A 199 1.24 0.49 -3.92
C PHE A 199 0.96 -0.73 -3.04
N MET A 200 1.87 -1.02 -2.10
CA MET A 200 1.74 -2.21 -1.25
C MET A 200 0.75 -1.97 -0.11
N ALA A 201 0.01 -3.01 0.27
CA ALA A 201 -0.78 -2.97 1.49
C ALA A 201 0.13 -2.69 2.70
N GLY A 202 -0.22 -1.71 3.52
CA GLY A 202 0.62 -1.23 4.63
C GLY A 202 1.63 -0.15 4.25
N ALA A 203 1.82 0.19 2.98
CA ALA A 203 2.59 1.36 2.58
C ALA A 203 1.99 2.65 3.17
N TYR A 204 2.79 3.70 3.23
CA TYR A 204 2.38 4.99 3.77
C TYR A 204 2.64 6.12 2.75
N LEU A 205 1.96 7.23 2.91
CA LEU A 205 2.26 8.45 2.16
C LEU A 205 3.44 9.19 2.80
N GLY A 206 4.49 9.40 2.03
CA GLY A 206 5.71 10.05 2.51
C GLY A 206 5.53 11.54 2.85
N VAL A 207 6.47 12.09 3.60
CA VAL A 207 6.44 13.49 4.07
C VAL A 207 6.57 14.49 2.91
N GLY A 208 7.26 14.11 1.84
CA GLY A 208 7.51 14.96 0.66
C GLY A 208 6.38 14.93 -0.37
N GLU A 209 5.36 14.10 -0.18
CA GLU A 209 4.29 13.92 -1.13
C GLU A 209 3.20 15.01 -1.01
N PRO A 210 2.42 15.26 -2.09
CA PRO A 210 1.28 16.18 -2.06
C PRO A 210 0.24 15.81 -1.01
N ASP A 211 -0.66 16.76 -0.70
CA ASP A 211 -1.70 16.57 0.31
C ASP A 211 -2.64 15.39 -0.03
N VAL A 212 -2.94 15.22 -1.32
CA VAL A 212 -3.70 14.05 -1.83
C VAL A 212 -3.11 13.62 -3.18
N VAL A 213 -2.91 12.31 -3.34
CA VAL A 213 -2.43 11.69 -4.59
C VAL A 213 -3.28 10.48 -4.95
N ILE A 214 -3.28 10.12 -6.23
CA ILE A 214 -3.88 8.86 -6.71
C ILE A 214 -2.77 8.05 -7.39
N ASP A 215 -2.55 6.84 -6.90
CA ASP A 215 -1.59 5.89 -7.45
C ASP A 215 -2.32 4.68 -8.04
N VAL A 216 -1.99 4.37 -9.28
CA VAL A 216 -2.57 3.23 -10.01
C VAL A 216 -1.53 2.14 -10.18
N GLY A 217 -1.77 1.01 -9.53
CA GLY A 217 -0.92 -0.16 -9.61
C GLY A 217 -1.43 -1.17 -10.63
N VAL A 218 -0.71 -1.36 -11.73
CA VAL A 218 -1.08 -2.30 -12.80
C VAL A 218 -0.31 -3.60 -12.64
N SER A 219 -1.00 -4.74 -12.73
CA SER A 219 -0.38 -6.06 -12.64
C SER A 219 0.06 -6.56 -14.01
N GLY A 220 1.37 -6.58 -14.24
CA GLY A 220 1.94 -6.95 -15.52
C GLY A 220 2.68 -8.29 -15.62
N PRO A 221 2.86 -9.14 -14.56
CA PRO A 221 3.67 -10.35 -14.64
C PRO A 221 3.20 -11.34 -15.70
N GLY A 222 1.88 -11.51 -15.89
CA GLY A 222 1.29 -12.37 -16.91
C GLY A 222 1.61 -11.88 -18.32
N VAL A 223 1.54 -10.57 -18.54
CA VAL A 223 1.87 -9.93 -19.83
C VAL A 223 3.34 -10.10 -20.15
N VAL A 224 4.23 -9.85 -19.17
CA VAL A 224 5.69 -10.01 -19.31
C VAL A 224 6.05 -11.46 -19.62
N LYS A 225 5.48 -12.42 -18.86
CA LYS A 225 5.71 -13.85 -19.09
C LYS A 225 5.37 -14.23 -20.54
N LYS A 226 4.18 -13.86 -21.01
CA LYS A 226 3.75 -14.19 -22.39
C LYS A 226 4.59 -13.50 -23.46
N ALA A 227 5.09 -12.28 -23.19
CA ALA A 227 6.01 -11.61 -24.10
C ALA A 227 7.35 -12.35 -24.20
N LEU A 228 7.89 -12.82 -23.06
CA LEU A 228 9.11 -13.65 -23.03
C LEU A 228 8.89 -15.01 -23.69
N ASP A 229 7.77 -15.68 -23.46
CA ASP A 229 7.43 -16.95 -24.08
C ASP A 229 7.37 -16.82 -25.63
N ARG A 230 6.83 -15.71 -26.14
CA ARG A 230 6.82 -15.40 -27.59
C ARG A 230 8.25 -15.19 -28.12
N ALA A 231 9.06 -14.42 -27.41
CA ALA A 231 10.44 -14.17 -27.80
C ALA A 231 11.27 -15.46 -27.81
N PHE A 232 11.07 -16.31 -26.80
CA PHE A 232 11.71 -17.62 -26.73
C PHE A 232 11.30 -18.55 -27.86
N LYS A 233 10.00 -18.60 -28.20
CA LYS A 233 9.50 -19.36 -29.34
C LYS A 233 10.08 -18.89 -30.68
N ALA A 234 10.34 -17.58 -30.81
CA ALA A 234 10.87 -16.98 -32.05
C ALA A 234 12.38 -17.17 -32.20
N LYS A 235 13.17 -17.08 -31.11
CA LYS A 235 14.65 -17.11 -31.13
C LYS A 235 15.25 -18.40 -30.56
N GLY A 236 14.51 -19.19 -29.77
CA GLY A 236 14.98 -20.42 -29.15
C GLY A 236 16.23 -20.19 -28.27
N GLU A 237 17.23 -21.02 -28.45
CA GLU A 237 18.52 -20.94 -27.74
C GLU A 237 19.35 -19.69 -28.08
N PHE A 238 18.98 -18.96 -29.15
CA PHE A 238 19.64 -17.71 -29.53
C PHE A 238 19.09 -16.48 -28.79
N LEU A 239 18.11 -16.64 -27.88
CA LEU A 239 17.61 -15.55 -27.06
C LEU A 239 18.67 -15.16 -26.02
N THR A 240 19.25 -13.98 -26.16
CA THR A 240 20.24 -13.46 -25.21
C THR A 240 19.59 -12.79 -23.99
N ILE A 241 20.33 -12.59 -22.90
CA ILE A 241 19.88 -11.81 -21.74
C ILE A 241 19.52 -10.39 -22.15
N THR A 242 20.26 -9.78 -23.06
CA THR A 242 19.96 -8.44 -23.60
C THR A 242 18.63 -8.41 -24.33
N ASP A 243 18.35 -9.40 -25.18
CA ASP A 243 17.04 -9.51 -25.85
C ASP A 243 15.89 -9.65 -24.84
N ALA A 244 16.08 -10.48 -23.82
CA ALA A 244 15.08 -10.66 -22.77
C ALA A 244 14.82 -9.34 -22.00
N ALA A 245 15.89 -8.59 -21.65
CA ALA A 245 15.80 -7.29 -21.01
C ALA A 245 15.02 -6.27 -21.87
N GLU A 246 15.28 -6.21 -23.16
CA GLU A 246 14.55 -5.33 -24.08
C GLU A 246 13.06 -5.72 -24.20
N VAL A 247 12.74 -7.01 -24.24
CA VAL A 247 11.35 -7.50 -24.23
C VAL A 247 10.64 -7.08 -22.94
N ILE A 248 11.27 -7.24 -21.78
CA ILE A 248 10.72 -6.83 -20.48
C ILE A 248 10.49 -5.32 -20.47
N LYS A 249 11.49 -4.52 -20.83
CA LYS A 249 11.41 -3.06 -20.89
C LYS A 249 10.26 -2.56 -21.77
N HIS A 250 10.17 -3.09 -22.99
CA HIS A 250 9.07 -2.75 -23.92
C HIS A 250 7.70 -3.13 -23.38
N THR A 251 7.60 -4.29 -22.72
CA THR A 251 6.35 -4.77 -22.17
C THR A 251 5.94 -3.95 -20.95
N ALA A 252 6.88 -3.65 -20.04
CA ALA A 252 6.64 -2.79 -18.88
C ALA A 252 6.11 -1.41 -19.31
N TYR A 253 6.74 -0.80 -20.32
CA TYR A 253 6.30 0.50 -20.86
C TYR A 253 4.85 0.47 -21.39
N LYS A 254 4.44 -0.63 -22.06
CA LYS A 254 3.06 -0.78 -22.53
C LYS A 254 2.07 -0.98 -21.39
N VAL A 255 2.47 -1.72 -20.36
CA VAL A 255 1.63 -1.98 -19.18
C VAL A 255 1.39 -0.70 -18.38
N THR A 256 2.43 0.11 -18.15
CA THR A 256 2.29 1.38 -17.41
C THR A 256 1.39 2.38 -18.14
N ARG A 257 1.44 2.45 -19.45
CA ARG A 257 0.53 3.31 -20.25
C ARG A 257 -0.96 2.95 -20.14
N VAL A 258 -1.29 1.77 -19.67
CA VAL A 258 -2.69 1.40 -19.40
C VAL A 258 -3.17 2.04 -18.08
N GLY A 259 -2.25 2.24 -17.14
CA GLY A 259 -2.56 2.91 -15.85
C GLY A 259 -2.69 4.43 -15.96
N GLU A 260 -2.02 5.04 -16.94
CA GLU A 260 -2.12 6.47 -17.26
C GLU A 260 -3.49 6.83 -17.85
#